data_0b3c62ff3fe14c4c0d73d925a81c68eb
#
_entry.id   0b3c62ff3fe14c4c0d73d925a81c68eb
#
_cell.length_a   1.000
_cell.length_b   1.000
_cell.length_c   1.000
_cell.angle_alpha   90.00
_cell.angle_beta   90.00
_cell.angle_gamma   90.00
#
_symmetry.space_group_name_H-M   'P 1'
#
loop_
_entity.id
_entity.type
_entity.pdbx_description
1 polymer ?
#
loop_
_entity_poly.entity_id
_entity_poly.type
_entity_poly.pdbx_seq_one_letter_code
_entity_poly.pdbx_strand_id
1 'polypeptide(L)'
;IDNISVLKDGSATALYGSRAANGVIVVTTKRGEYDANKYSVSVNAGVSLLSTGRLEMMNSQELYDYQKSWNNQSWFTEELLKHNTDWFKEASKPGLYTNANITYTGSSGRMRSFVMADYYREEGAIKDFTLDRFTFRSNNDVKFTDRFTMSTKISGSLSRTDSQQRSVYNTYLYLPWEFPYNEDGSIRSGQEQDWRGRDGINDMYD
;
A
#
# COMPACT_ATOMS: atom_id res chain seq x y z
N ILE A 1 0.30 -12.12 -16.43
CA ILE A 1 1.09 -11.59 -17.55
C ILE A 1 1.79 -12.76 -18.21
N ASP A 2 1.84 -12.73 -19.54
CA ASP A 2 2.54 -13.70 -20.35
C ASP A 2 3.85 -13.10 -20.86
N ASN A 3 3.78 -11.93 -21.46
CA ASN A 3 4.95 -11.20 -21.95
C ASN A 3 4.82 -9.71 -21.73
N ILE A 4 5.97 -9.03 -21.55
CA ILE A 4 6.09 -7.57 -21.50
C ILE A 4 7.15 -7.17 -22.52
N SER A 5 6.73 -6.38 -23.53
CA SER A 5 7.61 -5.83 -24.54
C SER A 5 7.72 -4.31 -24.36
N VAL A 6 8.94 -3.78 -24.36
CA VAL A 6 9.19 -2.34 -24.26
C VAL A 6 9.70 -1.86 -25.63
N LEU A 7 8.89 -1.03 -26.27
CA LEU A 7 9.21 -0.42 -27.56
C LEU A 7 9.70 1.01 -27.34
N LYS A 8 10.95 1.30 -27.69
CA LYS A 8 11.59 2.61 -27.44
C LYS A 8 11.98 3.35 -28.72
N ASP A 9 11.66 2.78 -29.88
CA ASP A 9 12.09 3.29 -31.18
C ASP A 9 10.95 3.94 -31.97
N GLY A 10 11.29 4.49 -33.13
CA GLY A 10 10.33 5.15 -34.03
C GLY A 10 9.22 4.22 -34.56
N SER A 11 9.41 2.90 -34.51
CA SER A 11 8.37 1.94 -34.90
C SER A 11 7.18 1.97 -33.93
N ALA A 12 7.43 2.27 -32.64
CA ALA A 12 6.38 2.43 -31.65
C ALA A 12 5.48 3.63 -31.96
N THR A 13 6.06 4.77 -32.40
CA THR A 13 5.28 5.97 -32.75
C THR A 13 4.44 5.76 -33.99
N ALA A 14 4.90 4.95 -34.94
CA ALA A 14 4.16 4.62 -36.15
C ALA A 14 2.89 3.79 -35.84
N LEU A 15 2.96 2.91 -34.86
CA LEU A 15 1.83 2.03 -34.49
C LEU A 15 0.86 2.67 -33.48
N TYR A 16 1.37 3.48 -32.55
CA TYR A 16 0.61 3.99 -31.40
C TYR A 16 0.43 5.52 -31.39
N GLY A 17 0.94 6.20 -32.44
CA GLY A 17 0.79 7.64 -32.62
C GLY A 17 1.65 8.49 -31.68
N SER A 18 1.33 9.77 -31.56
CA SER A 18 2.10 10.75 -30.77
C SER A 18 2.23 10.43 -29.27
N ARG A 19 1.30 9.65 -28.74
CA ARG A 19 1.36 9.20 -27.32
C ARG A 19 2.53 8.26 -27.05
N ALA A 20 3.12 7.67 -28.08
CA ALA A 20 4.25 6.76 -28.00
C ALA A 20 5.62 7.47 -28.01
N ALA A 21 5.66 8.82 -27.97
CA ALA A 21 6.90 9.61 -28.02
C ALA A 21 7.90 9.22 -26.92
N ASN A 22 7.42 8.80 -25.74
CA ASN A 22 8.23 8.35 -24.62
C ASN A 22 8.40 6.80 -24.54
N GLY A 23 8.01 6.10 -25.62
CA GLY A 23 8.00 4.64 -25.70
C GLY A 23 6.67 4.01 -25.32
N VAL A 24 6.55 2.72 -25.59
CA VAL A 24 5.34 1.92 -25.35
C VAL A 24 5.69 0.65 -24.59
N ILE A 25 4.94 0.35 -23.55
CA ILE A 25 5.01 -0.94 -22.84
C ILE A 25 3.80 -1.77 -23.28
N VAL A 26 4.05 -2.83 -24.03
CA VAL A 26 3.03 -3.78 -24.49
C VAL A 26 2.96 -4.95 -23.51
N VAL A 27 1.84 -5.07 -22.83
CA VAL A 27 1.60 -6.18 -21.89
C VAL A 27 0.67 -7.21 -22.55
N THR A 28 1.20 -8.41 -22.79
CA THR A 28 0.43 -9.54 -23.26
C THR A 28 -0.03 -10.36 -22.05
N THR A 29 -1.33 -10.65 -22.00
CA THR A 29 -1.89 -11.46 -20.91
C THR A 29 -1.99 -12.92 -21.32
N LYS A 30 -1.86 -13.83 -20.34
CA LYS A 30 -2.02 -15.28 -20.54
C LYS A 30 -3.33 -15.61 -21.25
N ARG A 31 -3.26 -16.58 -22.12
CA ARG A 31 -4.40 -17.17 -22.85
C ARG A 31 -4.52 -18.65 -22.52
N GLY A 32 -5.63 -19.25 -22.88
CA GLY A 32 -5.80 -20.70 -22.81
C GLY A 32 -4.81 -21.42 -23.73
N GLU A 33 -4.38 -22.60 -23.31
CA GLU A 33 -3.56 -23.51 -24.12
C GLU A 33 -4.45 -24.56 -24.73
N TYR A 34 -4.17 -24.97 -25.98
CA TYR A 34 -4.89 -26.10 -26.61
C TYR A 34 -4.39 -27.41 -26.02
N ASP A 35 -5.28 -28.40 -25.96
CA ASP A 35 -5.00 -29.76 -25.52
C ASP A 35 -4.44 -29.92 -24.08
N ALA A 36 -4.61 -28.89 -23.25
CA ALA A 36 -4.25 -28.91 -21.86
C ALA A 36 -5.37 -28.36 -20.98
N ASN A 37 -5.58 -29.01 -19.82
CA ASN A 37 -6.44 -28.50 -18.77
C ASN A 37 -5.62 -28.41 -17.47
N LYS A 38 -5.34 -27.18 -17.04
CA LYS A 38 -4.49 -26.91 -15.89
C LYS A 38 -5.20 -25.98 -14.92
N TYR A 39 -5.25 -26.40 -13.67
CA TYR A 39 -5.64 -25.57 -12.55
C TYR A 39 -4.39 -25.16 -11.76
N SER A 40 -4.34 -23.94 -11.34
CA SER A 40 -3.28 -23.43 -10.49
C SER A 40 -3.90 -22.62 -9.34
N VAL A 41 -3.45 -22.91 -8.14
CA VAL A 41 -3.78 -22.12 -6.95
C VAL A 41 -2.48 -21.61 -6.38
N SER A 42 -2.42 -20.33 -6.08
CA SER A 42 -1.30 -19.73 -5.37
C SER A 42 -1.78 -18.87 -4.21
N VAL A 43 -1.09 -18.98 -3.10
CA VAL A 43 -1.31 -18.15 -1.92
C VAL A 43 0.04 -17.55 -1.53
N ASN A 44 0.07 -16.24 -1.41
CA ASN A 44 1.24 -15.50 -0.95
C ASN A 44 0.85 -14.68 0.26
N ALA A 45 1.73 -14.59 1.23
CA ALA A 45 1.58 -13.72 2.38
C ALA A 45 2.93 -13.10 2.72
N GLY A 46 2.90 -11.93 3.29
CA GLY A 46 4.11 -11.26 3.74
C GLY A 46 3.82 -10.18 4.78
N VAL A 47 4.90 -9.64 5.33
CA VAL A 47 4.88 -8.61 6.35
C VAL A 47 5.61 -7.39 5.82
N SER A 48 5.01 -6.22 6.01
CA SER A 48 5.61 -4.92 5.73
C SER A 48 5.94 -4.24 7.06
N LEU A 49 7.17 -3.76 7.19
CA LEU A 49 7.62 -3.02 8.35
C LEU A 49 7.98 -1.60 7.93
N LEU A 50 7.59 -0.62 8.74
CA LEU A 50 8.05 0.74 8.56
C LEU A 50 9.55 0.79 8.92
N SER A 51 10.34 1.39 8.03
CA SER A 51 11.76 1.66 8.28
C SER A 51 12.00 3.16 8.19
N THR A 52 12.58 3.73 9.22
CA THR A 52 13.04 5.12 9.24
C THR A 52 14.37 5.32 8.52
N GLY A 53 14.98 4.23 8.02
CA GLY A 53 16.29 4.26 7.38
C GLY A 53 17.39 4.67 8.35
N ARG A 54 18.04 5.82 8.07
CA ARG A 54 19.10 6.39 8.92
C ARG A 54 18.60 7.50 9.84
N LEU A 55 17.28 7.75 9.81
CA LEU A 55 16.71 8.79 10.65
C LEU A 55 16.47 8.24 12.05
N GLU A 56 17.14 8.83 13.01
CA GLU A 56 16.94 8.61 14.44
C GLU A 56 16.36 9.87 15.04
N MET A 57 15.26 9.74 15.78
CA MET A 57 14.64 10.85 16.50
C MET A 57 15.24 10.93 17.90
N MET A 58 15.46 12.13 18.36
CA MET A 58 15.89 12.35 19.74
C MET A 58 14.82 11.85 20.71
N ASN A 59 15.24 11.15 21.74
CA ASN A 59 14.40 10.85 22.89
C ASN A 59 14.20 12.08 23.79
N SER A 60 13.35 11.95 24.82
CA SER A 60 13.02 13.08 25.71
C SER A 60 14.25 13.66 26.41
N GLN A 61 15.17 12.82 26.83
CA GLN A 61 16.39 13.29 27.52
C GLN A 61 17.33 14.02 26.54
N GLU A 62 17.57 13.45 25.39
CA GLU A 62 18.45 14.04 24.36
C GLU A 62 17.92 15.40 23.89
N LEU A 63 16.61 15.48 23.64
CA LEU A 63 16.00 16.73 23.21
C LEU A 63 15.98 17.77 24.34
N TYR A 64 15.72 17.34 25.59
CA TYR A 64 15.76 18.19 26.75
C TYR A 64 17.15 18.79 26.94
N ASP A 65 18.21 17.98 26.93
CA ASP A 65 19.58 18.42 27.10
C ASP A 65 20.01 19.37 25.97
N TYR A 66 19.63 19.07 24.74
CA TYR A 66 19.85 19.94 23.58
C TYR A 66 19.20 21.32 23.76
N GLN A 67 17.94 21.36 24.17
CA GLN A 67 17.18 22.60 24.31
C GLN A 67 17.56 23.40 25.59
N LYS A 68 17.97 22.75 26.65
CA LYS A 68 18.28 23.38 27.95
C LYS A 68 19.35 24.47 27.85
N SER A 69 20.28 24.33 26.91
CA SER A 69 21.38 25.28 26.73
C SER A 69 20.91 26.68 26.29
N TRP A 70 19.75 26.80 25.68
CA TRP A 70 19.23 28.05 25.12
C TRP A 70 17.79 28.38 25.51
N ASN A 71 17.08 27.45 26.16
CA ASN A 71 15.67 27.61 26.55
C ASN A 71 15.54 27.81 28.07
N ASN A 72 15.19 29.03 28.51
CA ASN A 72 15.04 29.44 29.92
C ASN A 72 13.56 29.68 30.27
N GLN A 73 12.62 29.13 29.56
CA GLN A 73 11.20 29.33 29.88
C GLN A 73 10.81 28.58 31.16
N SER A 74 9.89 29.16 31.93
CA SER A 74 9.44 28.59 33.22
C SER A 74 8.78 27.22 33.13
N TRP A 75 8.19 26.89 31.97
CA TRP A 75 7.56 25.60 31.71
C TRP A 75 8.57 24.51 31.32
N PHE A 76 9.82 24.88 30.98
CA PHE A 76 10.84 23.96 30.56
C PHE A 76 11.53 23.35 31.79
N THR A 77 10.91 22.33 32.35
CA THR A 77 11.31 21.67 33.59
C THR A 77 11.58 20.19 33.38
N GLU A 78 12.19 19.53 34.36
CA GLU A 78 12.42 18.07 34.33
C GLU A 78 11.12 17.25 34.36
N GLU A 79 9.97 17.87 34.58
CA GLU A 79 8.66 17.26 34.46
C GLU A 79 8.41 16.69 33.06
N LEU A 80 9.00 17.32 32.01
CA LEU A 80 8.93 16.86 30.64
C LEU A 80 9.57 15.48 30.43
N LEU A 81 10.49 15.09 31.30
CA LEU A 81 11.19 13.80 31.22
C LEU A 81 10.36 12.62 31.74
N LYS A 82 9.16 12.87 32.28
CA LYS A 82 8.27 11.79 32.73
C LYS A 82 7.78 10.87 31.62
N HIS A 83 7.74 11.38 30.41
CA HIS A 83 7.28 10.65 29.22
C HIS A 83 8.39 10.61 28.17
N ASN A 84 8.41 9.53 27.40
CA ASN A 84 9.31 9.34 26.27
C ASN A 84 8.60 8.50 25.20
N THR A 85 7.88 9.17 24.32
CA THR A 85 7.05 8.56 23.31
C THR A 85 7.82 8.43 22.00
N ASP A 86 7.89 7.22 21.49
CA ASP A 86 8.34 6.92 20.13
C ASP A 86 7.15 7.04 19.18
N TRP A 87 6.97 8.19 18.58
CA TRP A 87 5.83 8.50 17.72
C TRP A 87 5.81 7.67 16.43
N PHE A 88 6.97 7.23 15.92
CA PHE A 88 7.01 6.31 14.79
C PHE A 88 6.44 4.96 15.15
N LYS A 89 6.82 4.44 16.31
CA LYS A 89 6.30 3.17 16.81
C LYS A 89 4.81 3.28 17.13
N GLU A 90 4.38 4.44 17.63
CA GLU A 90 2.96 4.69 17.89
C GLU A 90 2.14 4.73 16.60
N ALA A 91 2.64 5.35 15.54
CA ALA A 91 1.94 5.45 14.26
C ALA A 91 2.01 4.17 13.42
N SER A 92 2.93 3.25 13.73
CA SER A 92 3.19 2.07 12.93
C SER A 92 2.80 0.77 13.62
N LYS A 93 2.62 -0.27 12.82
CA LYS A 93 2.48 -1.68 13.22
C LYS A 93 3.07 -2.55 12.11
N PRO A 94 3.40 -3.81 12.37
CA PRO A 94 3.64 -4.74 11.28
C PRO A 94 2.40 -4.83 10.39
N GLY A 95 2.54 -4.48 9.14
CA GLY A 95 1.49 -4.62 8.12
C GLY A 95 1.50 -6.04 7.57
N LEU A 96 0.32 -6.60 7.30
CA LEU A 96 0.17 -7.92 6.71
C LEU A 96 -0.44 -7.79 5.33
N TYR A 97 0.08 -8.52 4.37
CA TYR A 97 -0.62 -8.70 3.12
C TYR A 97 -0.82 -10.18 2.80
N THR A 98 -1.93 -10.48 2.17
CA THR A 98 -2.26 -11.79 1.65
C THR A 98 -2.78 -11.66 0.23
N ASN A 99 -2.38 -12.60 -0.62
CA ASN A 99 -2.89 -12.71 -1.98
C ASN A 99 -3.21 -14.17 -2.28
N ALA A 100 -4.46 -14.44 -2.60
CA ALA A 100 -4.92 -15.75 -3.02
C ALA A 100 -5.38 -15.67 -4.48
N ASN A 101 -4.84 -16.55 -5.31
CA ASN A 101 -5.13 -16.59 -6.75
C ASN A 101 -5.49 -18.00 -7.18
N ILE A 102 -6.57 -18.11 -7.95
CA ILE A 102 -6.95 -19.33 -8.64
C ILE A 102 -7.01 -19.09 -10.15
N THR A 103 -6.42 -19.97 -10.91
CA THR A 103 -6.34 -19.86 -12.36
C THR A 103 -6.73 -21.19 -13.01
N TYR A 104 -7.56 -21.12 -14.04
CA TYR A 104 -7.81 -22.20 -14.97
C TYR A 104 -7.28 -21.82 -16.36
N THR A 105 -6.53 -22.71 -16.95
CA THR A 105 -6.04 -22.60 -18.33
C THR A 105 -6.36 -23.92 -19.02
N GLY A 106 -7.09 -23.86 -20.13
CA GLY A 106 -7.43 -25.10 -20.82
C GLY A 106 -8.20 -24.90 -22.10
N SER A 107 -8.55 -26.05 -22.71
CA SER A 107 -9.34 -26.09 -23.93
C SER A 107 -10.36 -27.20 -23.89
N SER A 108 -11.42 -27.00 -24.66
CA SER A 108 -12.42 -28.02 -24.98
C SER A 108 -12.80 -27.88 -26.44
N GLY A 109 -12.44 -28.88 -27.27
CA GLY A 109 -12.68 -28.85 -28.71
C GLY A 109 -12.07 -27.63 -29.40
N ARG A 110 -12.93 -26.74 -29.92
CA ARG A 110 -12.52 -25.52 -30.65
C ARG A 110 -12.40 -24.29 -29.75
N MET A 111 -12.57 -24.45 -28.44
CA MET A 111 -12.50 -23.34 -27.47
C MET A 111 -11.26 -23.49 -26.59
N ARG A 112 -10.53 -22.40 -26.40
CA ARG A 112 -9.51 -22.30 -25.35
C ARG A 112 -9.87 -21.18 -24.39
N SER A 113 -9.62 -21.42 -23.10
CA SER A 113 -10.04 -20.55 -22.03
C SER A 113 -8.91 -20.30 -21.02
N PHE A 114 -8.83 -19.08 -20.57
CA PHE A 114 -8.09 -18.68 -19.39
C PHE A 114 -9.05 -17.95 -18.46
N VAL A 115 -9.21 -18.45 -17.24
CA VAL A 115 -10.04 -17.83 -16.20
C VAL A 115 -9.20 -17.66 -14.95
N MET A 116 -9.29 -16.49 -14.32
CA MET A 116 -8.57 -16.16 -13.11
C MET A 116 -9.48 -15.41 -12.15
N ALA A 117 -9.42 -15.77 -10.87
CA ALA A 117 -9.93 -14.99 -9.77
C ALA A 117 -8.78 -14.75 -8.78
N ASP A 118 -8.66 -13.52 -8.28
CA ASP A 118 -7.61 -13.08 -7.39
C ASP A 118 -8.23 -12.26 -6.26
N TYR A 119 -7.83 -12.54 -5.03
CA TYR A 119 -8.17 -11.75 -3.86
C TYR A 119 -6.89 -11.28 -3.19
N TYR A 120 -6.78 -9.99 -3.02
CA TYR A 120 -5.69 -9.32 -2.34
C TYR A 120 -6.21 -8.54 -1.16
N ARG A 121 -5.61 -8.75 0.00
CA ARG A 121 -5.82 -7.97 1.20
C ARG A 121 -4.49 -7.47 1.73
N GLU A 122 -4.45 -6.19 2.09
CA GLU A 122 -3.29 -5.54 2.69
C GLU A 122 -3.73 -4.71 3.90
N GLU A 123 -3.02 -4.88 5.00
CA GLU A 123 -3.01 -3.97 6.13
C GLU A 123 -1.67 -3.23 6.11
N GLY A 124 -1.73 -1.91 6.11
CA GLY A 124 -0.53 -1.07 6.01
C GLY A 124 0.39 -1.15 7.23
N ALA A 125 1.66 -0.87 7.01
CA ALA A 125 2.63 -0.67 8.10
C ALA A 125 2.38 0.63 8.90
N ILE A 126 1.62 1.57 8.34
CA ILE A 126 1.02 2.70 9.06
C ILE A 126 -0.38 2.25 9.50
N LYS A 127 -0.72 2.52 10.77
CA LYS A 127 -2.03 2.18 11.33
C LYS A 127 -3.15 2.81 10.49
N ASP A 128 -4.32 2.17 10.49
CA ASP A 128 -5.57 2.63 9.88
C ASP A 128 -5.55 2.73 8.34
N PHE A 129 -4.72 1.87 7.73
CA PHE A 129 -4.78 1.60 6.30
C PHE A 129 -5.16 0.14 6.04
N THR A 130 -6.21 -0.07 5.25
CA THR A 130 -6.56 -1.39 4.72
C THR A 130 -6.96 -1.29 3.26
N LEU A 131 -6.58 -2.30 2.49
CA LEU A 131 -6.93 -2.46 1.09
C LEU A 131 -7.42 -3.89 0.85
N ASP A 132 -8.66 -4.02 0.41
CA ASP A 132 -9.23 -5.26 -0.11
C ASP A 132 -9.47 -5.10 -1.62
N ARG A 133 -9.02 -6.06 -2.42
CA ARG A 133 -9.21 -6.06 -3.86
C ARG A 133 -9.54 -7.45 -4.39
N PHE A 134 -10.66 -7.54 -5.04
CA PHE A 134 -11.03 -8.71 -5.83
C PHE A 134 -10.87 -8.43 -7.32
N THR A 135 -10.21 -9.31 -8.04
CA THR A 135 -10.00 -9.19 -9.48
C THR A 135 -10.47 -10.47 -10.18
N PHE A 136 -11.25 -10.32 -11.23
CA PHE A 136 -11.67 -11.39 -12.11
C PHE A 136 -11.20 -11.13 -13.52
N ARG A 137 -10.80 -12.19 -14.22
CA ARG A 137 -10.44 -12.14 -15.63
C ARG A 137 -10.83 -13.43 -16.34
N SER A 138 -11.40 -13.28 -17.53
CA SER A 138 -11.70 -14.39 -18.43
C SER A 138 -11.31 -14.02 -19.86
N ASN A 139 -10.45 -14.82 -20.45
CA ASN A 139 -10.04 -14.71 -21.86
C ASN A 139 -10.43 -16.01 -22.57
N ASN A 140 -11.28 -15.90 -23.57
CA ASN A 140 -11.74 -17.05 -24.32
C ASN A 140 -11.56 -16.83 -25.83
N ASP A 141 -11.00 -17.81 -26.51
CA ASP A 141 -10.92 -17.85 -27.96
C ASP A 141 -11.70 -19.04 -28.46
N VAL A 142 -12.65 -18.80 -29.35
CA VAL A 142 -13.51 -19.82 -29.94
C VAL A 142 -13.30 -19.84 -31.45
N LYS A 143 -12.85 -20.98 -32.00
CA LYS A 143 -12.76 -21.22 -33.44
C LYS A 143 -14.11 -21.74 -33.95
N PHE A 144 -14.88 -20.89 -34.60
CA PHE A 144 -16.13 -21.33 -35.27
C PHE A 144 -15.84 -22.09 -36.54
N THR A 145 -14.86 -21.62 -37.30
CA THR A 145 -14.35 -22.26 -38.53
C THR A 145 -12.83 -22.12 -38.56
N ASP A 146 -12.17 -22.77 -39.53
CA ASP A 146 -10.72 -22.62 -39.71
C ASP A 146 -10.30 -21.19 -40.12
N ARG A 147 -11.27 -20.41 -40.61
CA ARG A 147 -11.06 -19.00 -41.04
C ARG A 147 -11.64 -17.98 -40.08
N PHE A 148 -12.45 -18.39 -39.09
CA PHE A 148 -13.12 -17.48 -38.19
C PHE A 148 -12.92 -17.89 -36.74
N THR A 149 -12.22 -17.01 -35.98
CA THR A 149 -12.00 -17.15 -34.56
C THR A 149 -12.52 -15.89 -33.83
N MET A 150 -13.31 -16.08 -32.81
CA MET A 150 -13.80 -15.03 -31.94
C MET A 150 -13.01 -15.05 -30.64
N SER A 151 -12.47 -13.88 -30.25
CA SER A 151 -11.76 -13.69 -28.99
C SER A 151 -12.55 -12.77 -28.05
N THR A 152 -12.89 -13.26 -26.87
CA THR A 152 -13.57 -12.49 -25.83
C THR A 152 -12.64 -12.30 -24.64
N LYS A 153 -12.52 -11.07 -24.17
CA LYS A 153 -11.75 -10.71 -22.98
C LYS A 153 -12.63 -9.92 -22.03
N ILE A 154 -12.84 -10.47 -20.85
CA ILE A 154 -13.62 -9.84 -19.78
C ILE A 154 -12.71 -9.71 -18.56
N SER A 155 -12.66 -8.53 -17.97
CA SER A 155 -11.96 -8.32 -16.71
C SER A 155 -12.68 -7.28 -15.87
N GLY A 156 -12.67 -7.48 -14.57
CA GLY A 156 -13.21 -6.55 -13.60
C GLY A 156 -12.40 -6.59 -12.31
N SER A 157 -12.41 -5.48 -11.59
CA SER A 157 -11.79 -5.37 -10.28
C SER A 157 -12.70 -4.55 -9.37
N LEU A 158 -12.90 -5.06 -8.17
CA LEU A 158 -13.57 -4.35 -7.07
C LEU A 158 -12.52 -4.09 -6.00
N SER A 159 -12.37 -2.83 -5.61
CA SER A 159 -11.42 -2.44 -4.58
C SER A 159 -12.12 -1.61 -3.52
N ARG A 160 -11.85 -1.94 -2.26
CA ARG A 160 -12.24 -1.16 -1.10
C ARG A 160 -10.98 -0.75 -0.36
N THR A 161 -10.79 0.54 -0.21
CA THR A 161 -9.69 1.11 0.55
C THR A 161 -10.28 1.87 1.74
N ASP A 162 -9.78 1.57 2.91
CA ASP A 162 -9.97 2.37 4.10
C ASP A 162 -8.61 2.98 4.42
N SER A 163 -8.53 4.31 4.31
CA SER A 163 -7.28 5.03 4.50
C SER A 163 -7.53 6.26 5.38
N GLN A 164 -7.68 6.00 6.66
CA GLN A 164 -7.51 7.04 7.69
C GLN A 164 -6.02 7.13 8.02
N GLN A 165 -5.20 7.28 7.00
CA GLN A 165 -3.75 7.25 7.16
C GLN A 165 -3.30 8.31 8.15
N ARG A 166 -2.69 7.85 9.22
CA ARG A 166 -1.92 8.71 10.10
C ARG A 166 -0.78 9.36 9.33
N SER A 167 -0.63 10.65 9.49
CA SER A 167 0.42 11.37 8.79
C SER A 167 1.78 11.01 9.38
N VAL A 168 2.62 10.32 8.58
CA VAL A 168 4.02 10.08 8.96
C VAL A 168 4.75 11.41 9.17
N TYR A 169 4.39 12.46 8.43
CA TYR A 169 4.94 13.80 8.62
C TYR A 169 4.67 14.34 10.03
N ASN A 170 3.47 14.12 10.56
CA ASN A 170 3.12 14.60 11.90
C ASN A 170 3.96 13.92 12.98
N THR A 171 4.41 12.66 12.77
CA THR A 171 5.30 11.99 13.74
C THR A 171 6.63 12.72 13.96
N TYR A 172 7.10 13.48 12.96
CA TYR A 172 8.30 14.32 13.10
C TYR A 172 8.04 15.62 13.86
N LEU A 173 6.81 16.05 13.98
CA LEU A 173 6.43 17.31 14.62
C LEU A 173 6.14 17.15 16.10
N TYR A 174 5.79 15.94 16.52
CA TYR A 174 5.50 15.64 17.92
C TYR A 174 6.78 15.56 18.74
N LEU A 175 6.68 16.02 19.97
CA LEU A 175 7.83 15.98 20.87
C LEU A 175 7.82 14.68 21.69
N PRO A 176 8.98 14.11 21.98
CA PRO A 176 9.05 12.82 22.65
C PRO A 176 8.47 12.83 24.07
N TRP A 177 8.36 13.96 24.71
CA TRP A 177 7.69 14.09 26.03
C TRP A 177 6.18 14.27 25.94
N GLU A 178 5.63 14.46 24.76
CA GLU A 178 4.18 14.41 24.55
C GLU A 178 3.72 12.93 24.57
N PHE A 179 2.51 12.66 25.02
CA PHE A 179 2.00 11.32 25.15
C PHE A 179 0.54 11.23 24.66
N PRO A 180 0.19 10.13 23.96
CA PRO A 180 -1.09 10.03 23.27
C PRO A 180 -2.26 9.60 24.14
N TYR A 181 -2.01 9.04 25.32
CA TYR A 181 -3.06 8.44 26.16
C TYR A 181 -3.11 9.07 27.54
N ASN A 182 -4.30 9.19 28.09
CA ASN A 182 -4.54 9.52 29.50
C ASN A 182 -4.24 8.31 30.39
N GLU A 183 -4.23 8.52 31.72
CA GLU A 183 -3.99 7.44 32.70
C GLU A 183 -5.06 6.33 32.62
N ASP A 184 -6.28 6.66 32.19
CA ASP A 184 -7.37 5.71 31.98
C ASP A 184 -7.31 4.96 30.63
N GLY A 185 -6.28 5.25 29.80
CA GLY A 185 -6.08 4.66 28.47
C GLY A 185 -6.89 5.31 27.36
N SER A 186 -7.66 6.35 27.66
CA SER A 186 -8.35 7.14 26.63
C SER A 186 -7.34 7.97 25.84
N ILE A 187 -7.68 8.26 24.58
CA ILE A 187 -6.87 9.14 23.72
C ILE A 187 -6.97 10.57 24.24
N ARG A 188 -5.84 11.22 24.41
CA ARG A 188 -5.80 12.62 24.83
C ARG A 188 -6.23 13.53 23.68
N SER A 189 -7.10 14.51 23.99
CA SER A 189 -7.42 15.56 23.03
C SER A 189 -6.24 16.50 22.83
N GLY A 190 -6.07 17.08 21.64
CA GLY A 190 -5.02 18.04 21.34
C GLY A 190 -5.05 19.25 22.26
N GLN A 191 -6.22 19.68 22.73
CA GLN A 191 -6.39 20.79 23.65
C GLN A 191 -5.85 20.50 25.05
N GLU A 192 -5.89 19.26 25.50
CA GLU A 192 -5.38 18.86 26.82
C GLU A 192 -3.84 18.81 26.88
N GLN A 193 -3.21 18.67 25.72
CA GLN A 193 -1.74 18.53 25.64
C GLN A 193 -1.04 19.84 25.43
N ASP A 194 -1.74 20.89 25.04
CA ASP A 194 -1.06 21.98 24.37
C ASP A 194 -0.81 23.19 25.25
N TRP A 195 0.26 23.14 25.98
CA TRP A 195 0.88 24.30 26.57
C TRP A 195 1.45 25.28 25.52
N ARG A 196 1.52 24.93 24.25
CA ARG A 196 1.99 25.77 23.12
C ARG A 196 0.87 26.25 22.21
N GLY A 197 -0.39 25.95 22.52
CA GLY A 197 -1.53 26.33 21.67
C GLY A 197 -1.53 25.63 20.31
N ARG A 198 -0.96 24.42 20.20
CA ARG A 198 -1.06 23.63 18.98
C ARG A 198 -2.35 22.83 18.99
N ASP A 199 -3.29 23.26 18.19
CA ASP A 199 -4.39 22.41 17.76
C ASP A 199 -3.79 21.32 16.87
N GLY A 200 -3.92 20.04 17.21
CA GLY A 200 -3.61 19.06 16.22
C GLY A 200 -2.82 17.83 16.62
N ILE A 201 -2.63 17.54 17.90
CA ILE A 201 -2.02 16.25 18.26
C ILE A 201 -2.98 15.08 17.98
N ASN A 202 -4.26 15.35 17.84
CA ASN A 202 -5.26 14.33 17.55
C ASN A 202 -5.38 13.95 16.07
N ASP A 203 -4.70 14.63 15.16
CA ASP A 203 -4.65 14.22 13.74
C ASP A 203 -4.11 12.78 13.53
N MET A 204 -3.59 12.15 14.59
CA MET A 204 -3.22 10.74 14.56
C MET A 204 -4.39 9.80 14.89
N TYR A 205 -5.47 10.31 15.48
CA TYR A 205 -6.56 9.49 16.01
C TYR A 205 -7.94 9.92 15.49
N ASP A 206 -8.02 11.07 14.83
CA ASP A 206 -9.17 11.57 14.09
C ASP A 206 -9.09 11.15 12.61
#